data_32358a0c675a3cd5002c1464dacf887b
#
_entry.id   32358a0c675a3cd5002c1464dacf887b
#
_cell.length_a   1.000
_cell.length_b   1.000
_cell.length_c   1.000
_cell.angle_alpha   90.00
_cell.angle_beta   90.00
_cell.angle_gamma   90.00
#
_symmetry.space_group_name_H-M   'P 1'
#
loop_
_entity.id
_entity.type
_entity.pdbx_description
1 polymer ?
#
loop_
_entity_poly.entity_id
_entity_poly.type
_entity_poly.pdbx_seq_one_letter_code
_entity_poly.pdbx_strand_id
1 'polypeptide(L)'
;HMDDYFYPTFNSSNVNSAFDAKEYKASTMGKHKNGIVAFRRQQVNALVKAIHSAVKATKPNVTFGISPAGNIDNLTSKYSYYVDINKWLNSHDYVDYICPQIYWGFKHPYAKFDRVTNRWMNAAKSKKVKVYIGIAVYRAGHNIGAGSAERREWRSDANILKKQVQYARKKGCYGFAFFDYQDLKSKKSAKAVKQLKKV
;
A
#
# COMPACT_ATOMS: atom_id res chain seq x y z
N HIS A 1 7.22 -10.52 3.85
CA HIS A 1 6.15 -9.63 3.34
C HIS A 1 5.02 -9.54 4.33
N MET A 2 4.48 -8.35 4.58
CA MET A 2 3.32 -8.15 5.43
C MET A 2 2.45 -6.98 4.95
N ASP A 3 1.21 -6.96 5.39
CA ASP A 3 0.28 -5.85 5.18
C ASP A 3 0.48 -4.73 6.21
N ASP A 4 -0.34 -3.68 6.14
CA ASP A 4 -0.25 -2.46 6.94
C ASP A 4 -1.33 -2.32 8.03
N TYR A 5 -1.96 -3.42 8.44
CA TYR A 5 -3.00 -3.42 9.47
C TYR A 5 -2.44 -3.28 10.89
N PHE A 6 -1.65 -2.22 11.13
CA PHE A 6 -0.98 -1.99 12.42
C PHE A 6 -1.90 -1.50 13.51
N TYR A 7 -2.86 -0.67 13.16
CA TYR A 7 -3.88 -0.15 14.06
C TYR A 7 -5.28 -0.33 13.46
N PRO A 8 -6.30 -0.57 14.31
CA PRO A 8 -7.69 -0.51 13.85
C PRO A 8 -8.03 0.91 13.40
N THR A 9 -8.92 1.04 12.43
CA THR A 9 -9.40 2.35 11.98
C THR A 9 -10.27 2.99 13.06
N PHE A 10 -9.92 4.19 13.47
CA PHE A 10 -10.69 5.00 14.42
C PHE A 10 -11.37 6.16 13.71
N ASN A 11 -12.58 6.51 14.18
CA ASN A 11 -13.16 7.81 13.87
C ASN A 11 -12.65 8.87 14.89
N SER A 12 -12.99 10.14 14.66
CA SER A 12 -12.53 11.24 15.53
C SER A 12 -12.97 11.12 16.99
N SER A 13 -14.12 10.50 17.25
CA SER A 13 -14.68 10.33 18.61
C SER A 13 -13.96 9.23 19.40
N ASN A 14 -13.33 8.28 18.76
CA ASN A 14 -12.73 7.11 19.40
C ASN A 14 -11.23 7.29 19.71
N VAL A 15 -10.59 8.34 19.23
CA VAL A 15 -9.14 8.52 19.37
C VAL A 15 -8.69 8.54 20.84
N ASN A 16 -9.48 9.17 21.71
CA ASN A 16 -9.13 9.34 23.13
C ASN A 16 -9.56 8.17 24.03
N SER A 17 -10.47 7.31 23.57
CA SER A 17 -10.98 6.13 24.31
C SER A 17 -10.40 4.81 23.80
N ALA A 18 -9.33 4.88 23.01
CA ALA A 18 -8.74 3.72 22.39
C ALA A 18 -7.97 2.85 23.40
N PHE A 19 -7.80 1.58 23.04
CA PHE A 19 -7.13 0.56 23.84
C PHE A 19 -5.70 0.91 24.29
N ASP A 20 -5.02 1.81 23.59
CA ASP A 20 -3.66 2.28 23.90
C ASP A 20 -3.61 3.58 24.73
N ALA A 21 -4.74 3.99 25.30
CA ALA A 21 -4.85 5.24 26.06
C ALA A 21 -3.95 5.25 27.32
N LYS A 22 -3.78 4.11 27.98
CA LYS A 22 -2.93 3.95 29.17
C LYS A 22 -1.45 4.15 28.80
N GLU A 23 -1.00 3.48 27.78
CA GLU A 23 0.36 3.54 27.25
C GLU A 23 0.70 4.94 26.75
N TYR A 24 -0.25 5.55 26.03
CA TYR A 24 -0.10 6.93 25.57
C TYR A 24 0.08 7.91 26.75
N LYS A 25 -0.76 7.82 27.78
CA LYS A 25 -0.69 8.70 28.97
C LYS A 25 0.64 8.49 29.73
N ALA A 26 1.16 7.30 29.77
CA ALA A 26 2.44 6.98 30.41
C ALA A 26 3.65 7.47 29.60
N SER A 27 3.49 7.72 28.30
CA SER A 27 4.55 8.20 27.44
C SER A 27 4.85 9.68 27.62
N THR A 28 6.04 10.14 27.21
CA THR A 28 6.39 11.58 27.17
C THR A 28 5.47 12.38 26.28
N MET A 29 4.81 11.75 25.32
CA MET A 29 3.86 12.38 24.38
C MET A 29 2.46 12.57 24.96
N GLY A 30 2.12 11.92 26.07
CA GLY A 30 0.79 12.01 26.72
C GLY A 30 0.41 13.42 27.20
N LYS A 31 1.39 14.31 27.32
CA LYS A 31 1.20 15.71 27.74
C LYS A 31 0.92 16.67 26.56
N HIS A 32 1.07 16.21 25.31
CA HIS A 32 0.94 17.06 24.13
C HIS A 32 -0.44 16.95 23.48
N LYS A 33 -1.08 18.10 23.20
CA LYS A 33 -2.28 18.15 22.37
C LYS A 33 -1.99 17.51 21.01
N ASN A 34 -2.79 16.55 20.57
CA ASN A 34 -2.57 15.74 19.35
C ASN A 34 -1.36 14.79 19.41
N GLY A 35 -0.73 14.60 20.55
CA GLY A 35 0.44 13.71 20.71
C GLY A 35 0.14 12.23 20.42
N ILE A 36 -1.14 11.80 20.51
CA ILE A 36 -1.53 10.40 20.27
C ILE A 36 -1.26 9.96 18.82
N VAL A 37 -1.39 10.82 17.85
CA VAL A 37 -1.05 10.49 16.44
C VAL A 37 0.45 10.24 16.29
N ALA A 38 1.27 11.11 16.89
CA ALA A 38 2.71 10.97 16.88
C ALA A 38 3.16 9.72 17.66
N PHE A 39 2.55 9.47 18.83
CA PHE A 39 2.79 8.27 19.62
C PHE A 39 2.52 7.00 18.82
N ARG A 40 1.34 6.84 18.23
CA ARG A 40 0.98 5.67 17.43
C ARG A 40 1.90 5.46 16.24
N ARG A 41 2.24 6.54 15.54
CA ARG A 41 3.21 6.47 14.43
C ARG A 41 4.60 6.05 14.90
N GLN A 42 5.03 6.50 16.07
CA GLN A 42 6.27 6.05 16.68
C GLN A 42 6.24 4.55 17.02
N GLN A 43 5.12 4.05 17.58
CA GLN A 43 4.97 2.62 17.87
C GLN A 43 5.00 1.78 16.59
N VAL A 44 4.32 2.20 15.53
CA VAL A 44 4.37 1.52 14.23
C VAL A 44 5.79 1.53 13.65
N ASN A 45 6.48 2.66 13.70
CA ASN A 45 7.87 2.75 13.27
C ASN A 45 8.78 1.82 14.06
N ALA A 46 8.63 1.77 15.39
CA ALA A 46 9.42 0.89 16.25
C ALA A 46 9.18 -0.60 15.93
N LEU A 47 7.91 -0.98 15.74
CA LEU A 47 7.54 -2.34 15.35
C LEU A 47 8.17 -2.74 14.00
N VAL A 48 8.00 -1.92 12.98
CA VAL A 48 8.52 -2.21 11.63
C VAL A 48 10.04 -2.30 11.64
N LYS A 49 10.72 -1.39 12.34
CA LYS A 49 12.18 -1.44 12.51
C LYS A 49 12.63 -2.70 13.23
N ALA A 50 11.95 -3.09 14.31
CA ALA A 50 12.27 -4.31 15.04
C ALA A 50 12.11 -5.57 14.17
N ILE A 51 11.04 -5.67 13.40
CA ILE A 51 10.81 -6.79 12.46
C ILE A 51 11.92 -6.83 11.41
N HIS A 52 12.22 -5.69 10.77
CA HIS A 52 13.30 -5.61 9.78
C HIS A 52 14.63 -6.07 10.38
N SER A 53 14.99 -5.56 11.56
CA SER A 53 16.23 -5.93 12.25
C SER A 53 16.29 -7.42 12.59
N ALA A 54 15.19 -8.01 13.06
CA ALA A 54 15.11 -9.44 13.36
C ALA A 54 15.27 -10.30 12.10
N VAL A 55 14.63 -9.90 10.97
CA VAL A 55 14.81 -10.59 9.69
C VAL A 55 16.27 -10.54 9.24
N LYS A 56 16.91 -9.37 9.33
CA LYS A 56 18.31 -9.20 8.91
C LYS A 56 19.30 -9.92 9.83
N ALA A 57 19.03 -9.98 11.12
CA ALA A 57 19.85 -10.75 12.06
C ALA A 57 19.75 -12.25 11.83
N THR A 58 18.57 -12.75 11.46
CA THR A 58 18.35 -14.18 11.20
C THR A 58 18.91 -14.59 9.85
N LYS A 59 18.69 -13.78 8.81
CA LYS A 59 19.11 -14.08 7.43
C LYS A 59 19.35 -12.78 6.64
N PRO A 60 20.58 -12.28 6.59
CA PRO A 60 20.91 -10.94 6.07
C PRO A 60 20.47 -10.70 4.61
N ASN A 61 20.50 -11.75 3.79
CA ASN A 61 20.18 -11.66 2.35
C ASN A 61 18.68 -11.71 2.04
N VAL A 62 17.81 -11.98 3.03
CA VAL A 62 16.36 -11.96 2.82
C VAL A 62 15.85 -10.53 2.79
N THR A 63 15.03 -10.21 1.78
CA THR A 63 14.38 -8.91 1.67
C THR A 63 13.07 -8.89 2.47
N PHE A 64 12.88 -7.81 3.22
CA PHE A 64 11.65 -7.54 3.96
C PHE A 64 10.91 -6.36 3.33
N GLY A 65 9.60 -6.48 3.15
CA GLY A 65 8.79 -5.40 2.61
C GLY A 65 7.35 -5.43 3.10
N ILE A 66 6.67 -4.32 2.89
CA ILE A 66 5.29 -4.09 3.32
C ILE A 66 4.42 -3.72 2.11
N SER A 67 3.20 -4.25 2.10
CA SER A 67 2.16 -3.92 1.12
C SER A 67 1.12 -2.98 1.74
N PRO A 68 1.37 -1.67 1.76
CA PRO A 68 0.45 -0.73 2.35
C PRO A 68 -0.74 -0.42 1.44
N ALA A 69 -1.80 0.15 2.01
CA ALA A 69 -2.92 0.69 1.25
C ALA A 69 -2.41 1.67 0.17
N GLY A 70 -3.02 1.64 -1.00
CA GLY A 70 -2.53 2.39 -2.17
C GLY A 70 -2.59 3.92 -2.02
N ASN A 71 -3.49 4.45 -1.20
CA ASN A 71 -3.62 5.89 -1.00
C ASN A 71 -2.72 6.40 0.14
N ILE A 72 -1.66 7.14 -0.21
CA ILE A 72 -0.69 7.69 0.75
C ILE A 72 -1.36 8.60 1.79
N ASP A 73 -2.38 9.37 1.42
CA ASP A 73 -3.06 10.26 2.36
C ASP A 73 -3.79 9.49 3.46
N ASN A 74 -4.39 8.36 3.11
CA ASN A 74 -5.03 7.50 4.10
C ASN A 74 -4.01 6.90 5.07
N LEU A 75 -2.82 6.53 4.58
CA LEU A 75 -1.75 5.95 5.42
C LEU A 75 -1.24 6.94 6.47
N THR A 76 -1.16 8.21 6.09
CA THR A 76 -0.64 9.29 6.96
C THR A 76 -1.73 9.98 7.78
N SER A 77 -2.99 9.61 7.56
CA SER A 77 -4.14 10.16 8.29
C SER A 77 -4.07 9.87 9.78
N LYS A 78 -4.56 10.82 10.60
CA LYS A 78 -4.67 10.68 12.06
C LYS A 78 -5.72 9.66 12.53
N TYR A 79 -6.50 9.10 11.62
CA TYR A 79 -7.57 8.13 11.94
C TYR A 79 -7.37 6.77 11.25
N SER A 80 -6.21 6.56 10.63
CA SER A 80 -5.92 5.36 9.88
C SER A 80 -4.65 4.65 10.40
N TYR A 81 -3.93 4.00 9.54
CA TYR A 81 -2.87 3.04 9.86
C TYR A 81 -1.63 3.61 10.58
N TYR A 82 -1.51 4.92 10.72
CA TYR A 82 -0.36 5.61 11.36
C TYR A 82 1.00 5.29 10.75
N VAL A 83 1.00 5.01 9.46
CA VAL A 83 2.20 4.65 8.69
C VAL A 83 3.01 5.90 8.37
N ASP A 84 4.32 5.84 8.56
CA ASP A 84 5.27 6.91 8.24
C ASP A 84 6.01 6.62 6.93
N ILE A 85 5.28 6.72 5.82
CA ILE A 85 5.82 6.40 4.49
C ILE A 85 7.10 7.18 4.17
N ASN A 86 7.15 8.46 4.50
CA ASN A 86 8.33 9.28 4.23
C ASN A 86 9.58 8.74 4.95
N LYS A 87 9.42 8.35 6.21
CA LYS A 87 10.51 7.78 7.00
C LYS A 87 10.97 6.44 6.42
N TRP A 88 10.03 5.56 6.08
CA TRP A 88 10.36 4.22 5.57
C TRP A 88 11.02 4.26 4.20
N LEU A 89 10.59 5.15 3.31
CA LEU A 89 11.18 5.29 1.98
C LEU A 89 12.58 5.94 1.99
N ASN A 90 12.92 6.67 3.05
CA ASN A 90 14.20 7.38 3.17
C ASN A 90 15.25 6.68 4.04
N SER A 91 14.97 5.48 4.55
CA SER A 91 15.90 4.70 5.39
C SER A 91 15.82 3.22 5.05
N HIS A 92 16.98 2.57 5.04
CA HIS A 92 17.07 1.10 4.91
C HIS A 92 16.75 0.35 6.21
N ASP A 93 16.43 1.07 7.32
CA ASP A 93 16.18 0.47 8.63
C ASP A 93 14.78 -0.15 8.77
N TYR A 94 13.87 0.14 7.83
CA TYR A 94 12.46 -0.22 7.96
C TYR A 94 12.05 -1.28 6.95
N VAL A 95 12.33 -1.06 5.69
CA VAL A 95 11.92 -1.96 4.60
C VAL A 95 12.96 -1.96 3.48
N ASP A 96 13.15 -3.09 2.81
CA ASP A 96 13.94 -3.19 1.59
C ASP A 96 13.12 -2.83 0.35
N TYR A 97 11.80 -3.05 0.42
CA TYR A 97 10.87 -2.69 -0.65
C TYR A 97 9.50 -2.31 -0.08
N ILE A 98 8.73 -1.59 -0.89
CA ILE A 98 7.33 -1.28 -0.64
C ILE A 98 6.47 -1.72 -1.83
N CYS A 99 5.27 -2.25 -1.55
CA CYS A 99 4.37 -2.76 -2.56
C CYS A 99 2.94 -2.21 -2.36
N PRO A 100 2.68 -0.91 -2.65
CA PRO A 100 1.37 -0.33 -2.43
C PRO A 100 0.28 -1.05 -3.22
N GLN A 101 -0.87 -1.27 -2.59
CA GLN A 101 -2.06 -1.92 -3.14
C GLN A 101 -2.84 -0.93 -4.02
N ILE A 102 -2.38 -0.73 -5.25
CA ILE A 102 -3.02 0.20 -6.20
C ILE A 102 -4.15 -0.53 -6.94
N TYR A 103 -5.22 -0.84 -6.22
CA TYR A 103 -6.31 -1.68 -6.66
C TYR A 103 -7.44 -0.92 -7.38
N TRP A 104 -7.09 0.12 -8.12
CA TRP A 104 -8.02 0.97 -8.88
C TRP A 104 -7.75 0.92 -10.38
N GLY A 105 -8.77 1.27 -11.17
CA GLY A 105 -8.64 1.45 -12.61
C GLY A 105 -8.14 2.84 -12.98
N PHE A 106 -7.88 3.06 -14.26
CA PHE A 106 -7.54 4.38 -14.80
C PHE A 106 -8.75 5.34 -14.80
N LYS A 107 -9.98 4.78 -14.72
CA LYS A 107 -11.23 5.54 -14.70
C LYS A 107 -11.82 5.73 -13.31
N HIS A 108 -11.07 5.38 -12.24
CA HIS A 108 -11.53 5.66 -10.88
C HIS A 108 -11.70 7.17 -10.66
N PRO A 109 -12.82 7.64 -10.04
CA PRO A 109 -13.12 9.07 -9.96
C PRO A 109 -12.07 9.89 -9.17
N TYR A 110 -11.49 9.32 -8.13
CA TYR A 110 -10.58 10.02 -7.22
C TYR A 110 -9.16 9.44 -7.19
N ALA A 111 -9.03 8.11 -7.26
CA ALA A 111 -7.76 7.39 -7.11
C ALA A 111 -7.38 6.65 -8.41
N LYS A 112 -7.21 7.39 -9.51
CA LYS A 112 -6.80 6.82 -10.80
C LYS A 112 -5.47 6.10 -10.67
N PHE A 113 -5.36 4.90 -11.24
CA PHE A 113 -4.16 4.07 -11.19
C PHE A 113 -2.88 4.84 -11.55
N ASP A 114 -2.90 5.56 -12.65
CA ASP A 114 -1.76 6.35 -13.13
C ASP A 114 -1.36 7.46 -12.15
N ARG A 115 -2.33 8.18 -11.59
CA ARG A 115 -2.10 9.25 -10.62
C ARG A 115 -1.48 8.71 -9.34
N VAL A 116 -2.05 7.61 -8.81
CA VAL A 116 -1.56 6.99 -7.57
C VAL A 116 -0.18 6.38 -7.78
N THR A 117 0.05 5.68 -8.89
CA THR A 117 1.39 5.17 -9.25
C THR A 117 2.42 6.28 -9.32
N ASN A 118 2.14 7.39 -10.02
CA ASN A 118 3.04 8.54 -10.08
C ASN A 118 3.38 9.09 -8.70
N ARG A 119 2.39 9.15 -7.80
CA ARG A 119 2.59 9.65 -6.45
C ARG A 119 3.53 8.78 -5.64
N TRP A 120 3.40 7.45 -5.72
CA TRP A 120 4.31 6.50 -5.08
C TRP A 120 5.72 6.58 -5.66
N MET A 121 5.86 6.60 -6.98
CA MET A 121 7.16 6.71 -7.64
C MET A 121 7.87 8.04 -7.29
N ASN A 122 7.11 9.13 -7.16
CA ASN A 122 7.65 10.41 -6.73
C ASN A 122 8.07 10.41 -5.26
N ALA A 123 7.31 9.77 -4.37
CA ALA A 123 7.66 9.65 -2.95
C ALA A 123 8.95 8.83 -2.74
N ALA A 124 9.17 7.83 -3.58
CA ALA A 124 10.35 6.94 -3.51
C ALA A 124 11.56 7.44 -4.32
N LYS A 125 11.62 8.71 -4.72
CA LYS A 125 12.71 9.27 -5.54
C LYS A 125 14.12 9.08 -4.96
N SER A 126 14.25 8.98 -3.64
CA SER A 126 15.55 8.73 -2.98
C SER A 126 16.20 7.40 -3.35
N LYS A 127 15.46 6.50 -4.01
CA LYS A 127 15.89 5.17 -4.50
C LYS A 127 16.48 4.25 -3.44
N LYS A 128 16.31 4.54 -2.17
CA LYS A 128 16.75 3.66 -1.09
C LYS A 128 15.88 2.40 -1.00
N VAL A 129 14.59 2.54 -1.30
CA VAL A 129 13.60 1.46 -1.20
C VAL A 129 13.03 1.14 -2.58
N LYS A 130 12.98 -0.14 -2.92
CA LYS A 130 12.40 -0.61 -4.19
C LYS A 130 10.88 -0.49 -4.15
N VAL A 131 10.26 -0.01 -5.23
CA VAL A 131 8.81 0.07 -5.35
C VAL A 131 8.30 -1.01 -6.29
N TYR A 132 7.49 -1.91 -5.75
CA TYR A 132 6.65 -2.83 -6.51
C TYR A 132 5.23 -2.27 -6.56
N ILE A 133 4.44 -2.67 -7.53
CA ILE A 133 3.04 -2.22 -7.64
C ILE A 133 2.11 -3.41 -7.43
N GLY A 134 1.26 -3.32 -6.42
CA GLY A 134 0.16 -4.26 -6.19
C GLY A 134 -0.97 -4.01 -7.18
N ILE A 135 -1.37 -5.03 -7.93
CA ILE A 135 -2.39 -4.99 -8.99
C ILE A 135 -3.52 -5.96 -8.66
N ALA A 136 -4.77 -5.47 -8.74
CA ALA A 136 -5.98 -6.21 -8.42
C ALA A 136 -6.47 -7.07 -9.60
N VAL A 137 -6.02 -8.30 -9.71
CA VAL A 137 -6.50 -9.23 -10.74
C VAL A 137 -7.97 -9.60 -10.54
N TYR A 138 -8.41 -9.71 -9.27
CA TYR A 138 -9.80 -10.04 -8.90
C TYR A 138 -10.85 -9.06 -9.46
N ARG A 139 -10.47 -7.88 -9.89
CA ARG A 139 -11.37 -6.90 -10.49
C ARG A 139 -11.60 -7.14 -11.98
N ALA A 140 -10.64 -7.77 -12.67
CA ALA A 140 -10.69 -7.96 -14.11
C ALA A 140 -11.85 -8.88 -14.54
N GLY A 141 -12.69 -8.42 -15.44
CA GLY A 141 -13.90 -9.10 -15.87
C GLY A 141 -15.11 -8.94 -14.94
N HIS A 142 -14.98 -8.19 -13.84
CA HIS A 142 -16.05 -7.95 -12.89
C HIS A 142 -16.61 -6.53 -12.98
N ASN A 143 -17.88 -6.37 -12.57
CA ASN A 143 -18.56 -5.06 -12.54
C ASN A 143 -18.31 -4.34 -11.21
N ILE A 144 -17.04 -4.08 -10.88
CA ILE A 144 -16.57 -3.53 -9.60
C ILE A 144 -15.91 -2.18 -9.85
N GLY A 145 -16.16 -1.20 -8.97
CA GLY A 145 -15.54 0.12 -9.05
C GLY A 145 -16.37 1.21 -8.38
N ALA A 146 -15.74 2.33 -8.10
CA ALA A 146 -16.36 3.47 -7.41
C ALA A 146 -17.34 4.28 -8.29
N GLY A 147 -17.23 4.17 -9.60
CA GLY A 147 -18.11 4.87 -10.54
C GLY A 147 -18.43 4.02 -11.77
N SER A 148 -19.43 4.43 -12.56
CA SER A 148 -19.85 3.69 -13.76
C SER A 148 -18.73 3.51 -14.78
N ALA A 149 -17.88 4.50 -14.95
CA ALA A 149 -16.74 4.47 -15.87
C ALA A 149 -15.69 3.43 -15.46
N GLU A 150 -15.34 3.38 -14.17
CA GLU A 150 -14.39 2.39 -13.64
C GLU A 150 -14.99 0.99 -13.69
N ARG A 151 -16.27 0.81 -13.32
CA ARG A 151 -16.96 -0.49 -13.42
C ARG A 151 -16.96 -1.02 -14.84
N ARG A 152 -17.21 -0.16 -15.82
CA ARG A 152 -17.16 -0.53 -17.25
C ARG A 152 -15.75 -0.91 -17.67
N GLU A 153 -14.75 -0.15 -17.23
CA GLU A 153 -13.33 -0.43 -17.51
C GLU A 153 -12.94 -1.82 -17.03
N TRP A 154 -13.17 -2.13 -15.74
CA TRP A 154 -12.85 -3.45 -15.20
C TRP A 154 -13.59 -4.60 -15.86
N ARG A 155 -14.89 -4.40 -16.16
CA ARG A 155 -15.72 -5.42 -16.78
C ARG A 155 -15.33 -5.71 -18.23
N SER A 156 -14.95 -4.70 -19.01
CA SER A 156 -14.92 -4.78 -20.47
C SER A 156 -13.54 -4.59 -21.10
N ASP A 157 -12.58 -3.96 -20.40
CA ASP A 157 -11.25 -3.74 -20.97
C ASP A 157 -10.33 -4.93 -20.68
N ALA A 158 -10.24 -5.83 -21.67
CA ALA A 158 -9.33 -6.97 -21.58
C ALA A 158 -7.84 -6.58 -21.48
N ASN A 159 -7.47 -5.34 -21.76
CA ASN A 159 -6.10 -4.87 -21.68
C ASN A 159 -5.78 -4.14 -20.37
N ILE A 160 -6.72 -4.04 -19.42
CA ILE A 160 -6.51 -3.23 -18.22
C ILE A 160 -5.25 -3.61 -17.44
N LEU A 161 -5.05 -4.89 -17.15
CA LEU A 161 -3.86 -5.38 -16.41
C LEU A 161 -2.57 -5.13 -17.20
N LYS A 162 -2.59 -5.39 -18.51
CA LYS A 162 -1.47 -5.09 -19.42
C LYS A 162 -1.11 -3.59 -19.38
N LYS A 163 -2.09 -2.71 -19.52
CA LYS A 163 -1.91 -1.25 -19.46
C LYS A 163 -1.32 -0.80 -18.13
N GLN A 164 -1.78 -1.39 -17.01
CA GLN A 164 -1.26 -1.08 -15.67
C GLN A 164 0.23 -1.45 -15.54
N VAL A 165 0.60 -2.65 -15.98
CA VAL A 165 2.00 -3.10 -15.99
C VAL A 165 2.87 -2.20 -16.88
N GLN A 166 2.43 -1.94 -18.11
CA GLN A 166 3.18 -1.08 -19.04
C GLN A 166 3.38 0.33 -18.49
N TYR A 167 2.32 0.90 -17.89
CA TYR A 167 2.39 2.23 -17.28
C TYR A 167 3.38 2.27 -16.11
N ALA A 168 3.29 1.34 -15.19
CA ALA A 168 4.15 1.30 -14.02
C ALA A 168 5.62 1.01 -14.39
N ARG A 169 5.89 0.14 -15.37
CA ARG A 169 7.24 -0.05 -15.94
C ARG A 169 7.82 1.25 -16.50
N LYS A 170 7.02 1.98 -17.29
CA LYS A 170 7.41 3.29 -17.83
C LYS A 170 7.77 4.30 -16.74
N LYS A 171 7.20 4.14 -15.54
CA LYS A 171 7.50 4.98 -14.37
C LYS A 171 8.69 4.50 -13.55
N GLY A 172 9.28 3.37 -13.91
CA GLY A 172 10.46 2.83 -13.26
C GLY A 172 10.18 2.01 -12.01
N CYS A 173 8.98 1.42 -11.88
CA CYS A 173 8.73 0.47 -10.79
C CYS A 173 9.64 -0.76 -10.93
N TYR A 174 9.97 -1.38 -9.80
CA TYR A 174 10.87 -2.52 -9.75
C TYR A 174 10.21 -3.83 -10.14
N GLY A 175 8.89 -3.96 -9.93
CA GLY A 175 8.12 -5.15 -10.26
C GLY A 175 6.66 -5.04 -9.84
N PHE A 176 5.96 -6.18 -9.82
CA PHE A 176 4.53 -6.27 -9.59
C PHE A 176 4.18 -7.40 -8.63
N ALA A 177 3.14 -7.20 -7.82
CA ALA A 177 2.45 -8.23 -7.07
C ALA A 177 0.99 -8.30 -7.54
N PHE A 178 0.58 -9.46 -8.05
CA PHE A 178 -0.78 -9.67 -8.53
C PHE A 178 -1.65 -10.29 -7.44
N PHE A 179 -2.69 -9.62 -7.02
CA PHE A 179 -3.63 -10.12 -6.04
C PHE A 179 -4.92 -10.54 -6.74
N ASP A 180 -5.24 -11.87 -6.77
CA ASP A 180 -4.40 -12.91 -6.19
C ASP A 180 -4.16 -14.07 -7.20
N TYR A 181 -3.52 -15.13 -6.73
CA TYR A 181 -3.19 -16.28 -7.57
C TYR A 181 -4.41 -17.02 -8.09
N GLN A 182 -5.48 -17.13 -7.29
CA GLN A 182 -6.71 -17.79 -7.73
C GLN A 182 -7.39 -17.02 -8.85
N ASP A 183 -7.35 -15.69 -8.78
CA ASP A 183 -7.91 -14.83 -9.82
C ASP A 183 -7.11 -14.87 -11.12
N LEU A 184 -5.81 -15.17 -11.07
CA LEU A 184 -5.04 -15.45 -12.30
C LEU A 184 -5.54 -16.68 -13.06
N LYS A 185 -6.23 -17.61 -12.39
CA LYS A 185 -6.83 -18.81 -12.98
C LYS A 185 -8.34 -18.68 -13.23
N SER A 186 -8.95 -17.62 -12.78
CA SER A 186 -10.40 -17.41 -12.89
C SER A 186 -10.84 -17.26 -14.35
N LYS A 187 -11.99 -17.86 -14.68
CA LYS A 187 -12.64 -17.65 -15.99
C LYS A 187 -12.99 -16.20 -16.24
N LYS A 188 -13.31 -15.43 -15.18
CA LYS A 188 -13.70 -14.00 -15.27
C LYS A 188 -12.53 -13.13 -15.72
N SER A 189 -11.35 -13.32 -15.15
CA SER A 189 -10.14 -12.56 -15.48
C SER A 189 -9.39 -13.10 -16.71
N ALA A 190 -9.75 -14.27 -17.24
CA ALA A 190 -9.00 -15.01 -18.26
C ALA A 190 -8.60 -14.16 -19.48
N LYS A 191 -9.53 -13.30 -19.98
CA LYS A 191 -9.24 -12.41 -21.13
C LYS A 191 -8.13 -11.40 -20.77
N ALA A 192 -8.18 -10.81 -19.57
CA ALA A 192 -7.20 -9.83 -19.13
C ALA A 192 -5.85 -10.48 -18.83
N VAL A 193 -5.86 -11.65 -18.22
CA VAL A 193 -4.64 -12.46 -17.95
C VAL A 193 -3.97 -12.90 -19.25
N LYS A 194 -4.74 -13.29 -20.28
CA LYS A 194 -4.19 -13.61 -21.61
C LYS A 194 -3.45 -12.42 -22.23
N GLN A 195 -3.97 -11.21 -22.07
CA GLN A 195 -3.29 -10.00 -22.56
C GLN A 195 -2.08 -9.61 -21.68
N LEU A 196 -2.17 -9.83 -20.37
CA LEU A 196 -1.06 -9.61 -19.45
C LEU A 196 0.19 -10.44 -19.82
N LYS A 197 0.02 -11.69 -20.24
CA LYS A 197 1.13 -12.57 -20.67
C LYS A 197 1.89 -12.08 -21.91
N LYS A 198 1.41 -11.03 -22.58
CA LYS A 198 2.05 -10.44 -23.77
C LYS A 198 2.94 -9.23 -23.47
N VAL A 199 3.30 -8.99 -22.19
CA VAL A 199 4.05 -7.81 -21.73
C VAL A 199 5.44 -8.20 -21.25
#